data_552e8a7ba2057bf91805c308c9838b95
#
_entry.id   552e8a7ba2057bf91805c308c9838b95
#
_cell.length_a   1.000
_cell.length_b   1.000
_cell.length_c   1.000
_cell.angle_alpha   90.00
_cell.angle_beta   90.00
_cell.angle_gamma   90.00
#
_symmetry.space_group_name_H-M   'P 1'
#
loop_
_entity.id
_entity.type
_entity.pdbx_description
1 polymer ?
#
loop_
_entity_poly.entity_id
_entity_poly.type
_entity_poly.pdbx_seq_one_letter_code
_entity_poly.pdbx_strand_id
1 'polypeptide(L)'
;MKESEMLDINLLGKEYQIACSPRERESLLEAVAYLGQRLDEMAKKSRAGNETLVMMAALNIAHEFLQLLHGRGFDLPALKRRIGHMQTRIEGVLAQQEKLF
;
A
#
# COMPACT_ATOMS: atom_id res chain seq x y z
N MET A 1 19.29 -16.64 5.57
CA MET A 1 18.56 -16.98 4.43
C MET A 1 17.27 -16.18 4.25
N LYS A 2 17.01 -15.78 3.07
CA LYS A 2 15.87 -14.98 2.84
C LYS A 2 14.68 -15.79 2.42
N GLU A 3 13.65 -15.68 3.15
CA GLU A 3 12.44 -16.37 2.81
C GLU A 3 11.49 -15.35 2.24
N SER A 4 11.69 -15.04 0.99
CA SER A 4 10.76 -14.14 0.34
C SER A 4 10.02 -14.90 -0.73
N GLU A 5 8.77 -14.55 -0.88
CA GLU A 5 7.90 -15.11 -1.88
C GLU A 5 7.42 -14.03 -2.81
N MET A 6 7.13 -14.41 -4.03
CA MET A 6 6.50 -13.48 -4.95
C MET A 6 5.00 -13.61 -4.81
N LEU A 7 4.36 -12.51 -4.57
CA LEU A 7 2.91 -12.47 -4.42
C LEU A 7 2.30 -11.79 -5.63
N ASP A 8 1.42 -12.50 -6.32
CA ASP A 8 0.73 -11.93 -7.47
C ASP A 8 -0.52 -11.21 -7.00
N ILE A 9 -0.65 -9.95 -7.37
CA ILE A 9 -1.82 -9.17 -7.02
C ILE A 9 -2.42 -8.55 -8.27
N ASN A 10 -3.69 -8.23 -8.18
CA ASN A 10 -4.40 -7.59 -9.28
C ASN A 10 -5.13 -6.37 -8.75
N LEU A 11 -4.86 -5.22 -9.34
CA LEU A 11 -5.52 -3.98 -8.98
C LEU A 11 -5.97 -3.28 -10.25
N LEU A 12 -7.25 -2.98 -10.32
CA LEU A 12 -7.84 -2.32 -11.48
C LEU A 12 -7.53 -3.06 -12.79
N GLY A 13 -7.56 -4.38 -12.71
CA GLY A 13 -7.35 -5.20 -13.88
C GLY A 13 -5.90 -5.37 -14.29
N LYS A 14 -4.97 -4.84 -13.54
CA LYS A 14 -3.57 -4.93 -13.84
C LYS A 14 -2.86 -5.84 -12.85
N GLU A 15 -2.00 -6.68 -13.33
CA GLU A 15 -1.29 -7.63 -12.49
C GLU A 15 0.06 -7.09 -12.06
N TYR A 16 0.39 -7.32 -10.81
CA TYR A 16 1.65 -6.91 -10.22
C TYR A 16 2.22 -8.06 -9.43
N GLN A 17 3.53 -8.06 -9.29
CA GLN A 17 4.21 -9.02 -8.43
C GLN A 17 4.96 -8.25 -7.37
N ILE A 18 4.77 -8.63 -6.12
CA ILE A 18 5.49 -8.02 -5.01
C ILE A 18 6.16 -9.11 -4.19
N ALA A 19 7.33 -8.77 -3.69
CA ALA A 19 8.06 -9.69 -2.83
C ALA A 19 7.64 -9.47 -1.40
N CYS A 20 7.40 -10.54 -0.68
CA CYS A 20 7.03 -10.45 0.72
C CYS A 20 7.57 -11.65 1.46
N SER A 21 7.70 -11.51 2.77
CA SER A 21 8.05 -12.64 3.59
C SER A 21 6.81 -13.48 3.84
N PRO A 22 6.98 -14.79 4.13
CA PRO A 22 5.81 -15.62 4.43
C PRO A 22 4.97 -15.09 5.58
N ARG A 23 5.60 -14.40 6.52
CA ARG A 23 4.87 -13.84 7.65
C ARG A 23 3.95 -12.71 7.23
N GLU A 24 4.33 -11.96 6.22
CA GLU A 24 3.59 -10.80 5.77
C GLU A 24 2.54 -11.13 4.73
N ARG A 25 2.59 -12.34 4.20
CA ARG A 25 1.73 -12.70 3.09
C ARG A 25 0.26 -12.48 3.37
N GLU A 26 -0.19 -12.97 4.52
CA GLU A 26 -1.60 -12.90 4.86
C GLU A 26 -2.09 -11.48 5.05
N SER A 27 -1.32 -10.70 5.82
CA SER A 27 -1.71 -9.32 6.05
C SER A 27 -1.61 -8.49 4.79
N LEU A 28 -0.67 -8.84 3.92
CA LEU A 28 -0.54 -8.13 2.66
C LEU A 28 -1.72 -8.44 1.75
N LEU A 29 -2.17 -9.68 1.73
CA LEU A 29 -3.36 -10.05 0.94
C LEU A 29 -4.59 -9.31 1.44
N GLU A 30 -4.72 -9.14 2.75
CA GLU A 30 -5.81 -8.34 3.30
C GLU A 30 -5.74 -6.90 2.82
N ALA A 31 -4.53 -6.34 2.82
CA ALA A 31 -4.33 -4.97 2.37
C ALA A 31 -4.68 -4.82 0.90
N VAL A 32 -4.28 -5.81 0.09
CA VAL A 32 -4.59 -5.78 -1.34
C VAL A 32 -6.09 -5.84 -1.56
N ALA A 33 -6.78 -6.70 -0.81
CA ALA A 33 -8.23 -6.82 -0.94
C ALA A 33 -8.93 -5.52 -0.57
N TYR A 34 -8.47 -4.90 0.50
CA TYR A 34 -9.04 -3.63 0.94
C TYR A 34 -8.82 -2.53 -0.09
N LEU A 35 -7.59 -2.43 -0.57
CA LEU A 35 -7.26 -1.43 -1.58
C LEU A 35 -8.03 -1.66 -2.85
N GLY A 36 -8.13 -2.91 -3.29
CA GLY A 36 -8.87 -3.23 -4.49
C GLY A 36 -10.33 -2.83 -4.39
N GLN A 37 -10.93 -3.07 -3.25
CA GLN A 37 -12.31 -2.70 -3.03
C GLN A 37 -12.50 -1.19 -3.07
N ARG A 38 -11.59 -0.46 -2.43
CA ARG A 38 -11.65 1.00 -2.45
C ARG A 38 -11.50 1.55 -3.87
N LEU A 39 -10.59 0.97 -4.63
CA LEU A 39 -10.38 1.40 -6.01
C LEU A 39 -11.60 1.11 -6.88
N ASP A 40 -12.22 -0.05 -6.69
CA ASP A 40 -13.42 -0.38 -7.45
C ASP A 40 -14.55 0.58 -7.14
N GLU A 41 -14.71 0.93 -5.87
CA GLU A 41 -15.76 1.87 -5.49
C GLU A 41 -15.52 3.25 -6.08
N MET A 42 -14.26 3.68 -6.06
CA MET A 42 -13.92 4.98 -6.63
C MET A 42 -14.08 5.00 -8.14
N ALA A 43 -13.76 3.90 -8.78
CA ALA A 43 -13.88 3.80 -10.23
C ALA A 43 -15.33 3.91 -10.68
N LYS A 44 -16.25 3.47 -9.86
CA LYS A 44 -17.68 3.58 -10.17
C LYS A 44 -18.18 5.01 -10.11
N LYS A 45 -17.52 5.84 -9.31
CA LYS A 45 -17.95 7.21 -9.10
C LYS A 45 -17.16 8.23 -9.88
N SER A 46 -16.11 7.81 -10.53
CA SER A 46 -15.20 8.74 -11.20
C SER A 46 -14.74 8.17 -12.51
N ARG A 47 -14.50 9.04 -13.47
CA ARG A 47 -13.98 8.64 -14.76
C ARG A 47 -12.48 8.87 -14.85
N ALA A 48 -11.84 9.11 -13.72
CA ALA A 48 -10.41 9.32 -13.69
C ALA A 48 -9.67 8.07 -14.15
N GLY A 49 -8.48 8.27 -14.68
CA GLY A 49 -7.66 7.14 -15.10
C GLY A 49 -7.14 6.36 -13.90
N ASN A 50 -6.62 5.17 -14.18
CA ASN A 50 -6.17 4.28 -13.12
C ASN A 50 -5.10 4.88 -12.22
N GLU A 51 -4.16 5.61 -12.82
CA GLU A 51 -3.11 6.26 -12.03
C GLU A 51 -3.68 7.25 -11.03
N THR A 52 -4.63 8.06 -11.51
CA THR A 52 -5.26 9.06 -10.64
C THR A 52 -6.07 8.38 -9.55
N LEU A 53 -6.78 7.31 -9.90
CA LEU A 53 -7.56 6.57 -8.90
C LEU A 53 -6.66 6.01 -7.81
N VAL A 54 -5.52 5.45 -8.19
CA VAL A 54 -4.59 4.89 -7.21
C VAL A 54 -4.06 5.99 -6.30
N MET A 55 -3.71 7.14 -6.88
CA MET A 55 -3.22 8.26 -6.08
C MET A 55 -4.29 8.75 -5.11
N MET A 56 -5.52 8.89 -5.58
CA MET A 56 -6.61 9.34 -4.73
C MET A 56 -6.89 8.36 -3.61
N ALA A 57 -6.86 7.07 -3.92
CA ALA A 57 -7.07 6.05 -2.91
C ALA A 57 -5.96 6.09 -1.86
N ALA A 58 -4.72 6.23 -2.31
CA ALA A 58 -3.59 6.29 -1.40
C ALA A 58 -3.70 7.48 -0.46
N LEU A 59 -4.06 8.65 -1.00
CA LEU A 59 -4.23 9.84 -0.18
C LEU A 59 -5.36 9.68 0.83
N ASN A 60 -6.48 9.12 0.38
CA ASN A 60 -7.61 8.91 1.28
C ASN A 60 -7.26 7.95 2.40
N ILE A 61 -6.60 6.86 2.08
CA ILE A 61 -6.22 5.88 3.09
C ILE A 61 -5.21 6.47 4.06
N ALA A 62 -4.23 7.20 3.56
CA ALA A 62 -3.25 7.83 4.41
C ALA A 62 -3.91 8.86 5.33
N HIS A 63 -4.84 9.63 4.78
CA HIS A 63 -5.55 10.63 5.56
C HIS A 63 -6.39 9.97 6.68
N GLU A 64 -7.11 8.93 6.34
CA GLU A 64 -7.91 8.19 7.32
C GLU A 64 -7.03 7.60 8.41
N PHE A 65 -5.88 7.07 8.01
CA PHE A 65 -4.95 6.48 8.95
C PHE A 65 -4.46 7.52 9.95
N LEU A 66 -4.06 8.70 9.45
CA LEU A 66 -3.57 9.76 10.32
C LEU A 66 -4.66 10.29 11.24
N GLN A 67 -5.88 10.40 10.75
CA GLN A 67 -6.99 10.83 11.59
C GLN A 67 -7.25 9.84 12.70
N LEU A 68 -7.17 8.57 12.38
CA LEU A 68 -7.38 7.51 13.36
C LEU A 68 -6.32 7.59 14.45
N LEU A 69 -5.07 7.79 14.06
CA LEU A 69 -3.97 7.89 15.01
C LEU A 69 -4.16 9.09 15.93
N HIS A 70 -4.48 10.24 15.37
CA HIS A 70 -4.64 11.46 16.16
C HIS A 70 -5.84 11.34 17.10
N GLY A 71 -6.89 10.68 16.64
CA GLY A 71 -8.09 10.54 17.45
C GLY A 71 -7.94 9.58 18.61
N ARG A 72 -6.91 8.72 18.58
CA ARG A 72 -6.72 7.72 19.62
C ARG A 72 -5.55 8.00 20.54
N GLY A 73 -4.92 9.16 20.38
CA GLY A 73 -3.80 9.51 21.25
C GLY A 73 -2.58 8.62 21.10
N PHE A 74 -2.30 8.23 19.89
CA PHE A 74 -1.13 7.40 19.62
C PHE A 74 0.16 8.16 19.91
N ASP A 75 1.19 7.40 20.24
CA ASP A 75 2.52 7.94 20.47
C ASP A 75 3.14 8.30 19.12
N LEU A 76 3.10 9.57 18.77
CA LEU A 76 3.60 10.02 17.48
C LEU A 76 5.09 9.78 17.28
N PRO A 77 5.96 10.01 18.29
CA PRO A 77 7.38 9.72 18.08
C PRO A 77 7.65 8.27 17.76
N ALA A 78 7.00 7.34 18.46
CA ALA A 78 7.17 5.93 18.18
C ALA A 78 6.65 5.59 16.80
N LEU A 79 5.53 6.18 16.42
CA LEU A 79 4.95 5.95 15.12
C LEU A 79 5.86 6.46 14.02
N LYS A 80 6.43 7.64 14.20
CA LYS A 80 7.33 8.19 13.20
C LYS A 80 8.54 7.30 12.97
N ARG A 81 9.03 6.68 14.01
CA ARG A 81 10.15 5.77 13.86
C ARG A 81 9.76 4.55 13.03
N ARG A 82 8.57 4.02 13.28
CA ARG A 82 8.08 2.88 12.52
C ARG A 82 7.85 3.24 11.06
N ILE A 83 7.29 4.41 10.83
CA ILE A 83 7.09 4.87 9.47
C ILE A 83 8.42 5.06 8.76
N GLY A 84 9.42 5.57 9.46
CA GLY A 84 10.73 5.72 8.90
C GLY A 84 11.31 4.40 8.41
N HIS A 85 11.16 3.36 9.21
CA HIS A 85 11.60 2.03 8.80
C HIS A 85 10.83 1.53 7.58
N MET A 86 9.54 1.77 7.58
CA MET A 86 8.72 1.36 6.45
C MET A 86 9.09 2.11 5.19
N GLN A 87 9.34 3.40 5.31
CA GLN A 87 9.76 4.20 4.17
C GLN A 87 11.05 3.70 3.55
N THR A 88 11.99 3.31 4.39
CA THR A 88 13.25 2.78 3.90
C THR A 88 13.01 1.55 3.05
N ARG A 89 12.14 0.67 3.50
CA ARG A 89 11.83 -0.54 2.75
C ARG A 89 11.09 -0.23 1.46
N ILE A 90 10.13 0.67 1.52
CA ILE A 90 9.35 1.04 0.34
C ILE A 90 10.23 1.72 -0.70
N GLU A 91 11.11 2.59 -0.25
CA GLU A 91 12.02 3.27 -1.18
C GLU A 91 12.91 2.29 -1.91
N GLY A 92 13.36 1.25 -1.20
CA GLY A 92 14.16 0.23 -1.84
C GLY A 92 13.39 -0.49 -2.95
N VAL A 93 12.13 -0.81 -2.67
CA VAL A 93 11.28 -1.48 -3.63
C VAL A 93 10.98 -0.57 -4.82
N LEU A 94 10.66 0.69 -4.54
CA LEU A 94 10.35 1.64 -5.60
C LEU A 94 11.55 1.90 -6.49
N ALA A 95 12.74 1.97 -5.90
CA ALA A 95 13.95 2.17 -6.69
C ALA A 95 14.15 1.02 -7.66
N GLN A 96 13.86 -0.20 -7.24
CA GLN A 96 13.96 -1.35 -8.12
C GLN A 96 12.91 -1.29 -9.21
N GLN A 97 11.71 -0.87 -8.87
CA GLN A 97 10.63 -0.78 -9.85
C GLN A 97 10.88 0.30 -10.87
N GLU A 98 11.44 1.40 -10.44
CA GLU A 98 11.75 2.49 -11.36
C GLU A 98 12.73 2.07 -12.43
N LYS A 99 13.61 1.14 -12.10
CA LYS A 99 14.55 0.65 -13.08
C LYS A 99 13.88 -0.22 -14.15
N LEU A 100 12.71 -0.71 -13.85
CA LEU A 100 11.97 -1.54 -14.78
C LEU A 100 11.14 -0.73 -15.75
N PHE A 101 10.91 0.52 -15.43
CA PHE A 101 10.17 1.42 -16.26
C PHE A 101 11.13 2.31 -17.03
#